data_abf281af62976a8745cfa9bf18e65dca
#
_entry.id   abf281af62976a8745cfa9bf18e65dca
#
_cell.length_a   1.000
_cell.length_b   1.000
_cell.length_c   1.000
_cell.angle_alpha   90.00
_cell.angle_beta   90.00
_cell.angle_gamma   90.00
#
_symmetry.space_group_name_H-M   'P 1'
#
loop_
_entity.id
_entity.type
_entity.pdbx_description
1 polymer ?
#
loop_
_entity_poly.entity_id
_entity_poly.type
_entity_poly.pdbx_seq_one_letter_code
_entity_poly.pdbx_strand_id
1 'polypeptide(L)'
;MTESIRVDALPTRTWAHLGVNDAEVDWDGAAAVLLSDTAVTAQAGETKAPVRLTLMSGAPYGRHDVTVRAAENSRVDLVLCQTAVQPLHVRVHVEAAAGAAVRVLRLLQPKDGAPMRCELSADCAEAAALTLMSALLGDGDIYDDQRIRLRGAGSRLTADTAYLARRQDTVDYSICVEQTAPNTESAIDVRGALFDAAKKTFRGTI
;
A
#
# COMPACT_ATOMS: atom_id res chain seq x y z
N MET A 1 21.73 -14.06 -9.56
CA MET A 1 22.28 -13.61 -8.28
C MET A 1 21.11 -12.92 -7.57
N THR A 2 20.65 -13.51 -6.48
CA THR A 2 19.66 -12.87 -5.59
C THR A 2 20.33 -11.66 -4.96
N GLU A 3 19.74 -10.50 -5.13
CA GLU A 3 20.17 -9.25 -4.50
C GLU A 3 19.28 -9.01 -3.30
N SER A 4 19.87 -8.82 -2.12
CA SER A 4 19.11 -8.45 -0.93
C SER A 4 18.71 -6.97 -1.07
N ILE A 5 17.41 -6.70 -1.04
CA ILE A 5 16.88 -5.34 -1.04
C ILE A 5 16.31 -4.99 0.34
N ARG A 6 16.43 -3.72 0.72
CA ARG A 6 15.78 -3.20 1.92
C ARG A 6 14.43 -2.62 1.57
N VAL A 7 13.41 -3.06 2.29
CA VAL A 7 12.03 -2.60 2.15
C VAL A 7 11.51 -2.08 3.49
N ASP A 8 10.45 -1.31 3.45
CA ASP A 8 9.71 -0.83 4.64
C ASP A 8 10.58 -0.06 5.65
N ALA A 9 11.57 0.68 5.13
CA ALA A 9 12.51 1.43 5.96
C ALA A 9 11.81 2.58 6.70
N LEU A 10 12.05 2.68 8.02
CA LEU A 10 11.58 3.81 8.82
C LEU A 10 12.25 5.12 8.36
N PRO A 11 11.53 6.26 8.35
CA PRO A 11 12.09 7.57 8.01
C PRO A 11 13.26 7.96 8.93
N THR A 12 13.14 7.58 10.20
CA THR A 12 14.19 7.76 11.20
C THR A 12 14.45 6.43 11.89
N ARG A 13 15.71 6.01 11.94
CA ARG A 13 16.08 4.76 12.61
C ARG A 13 15.86 4.86 14.12
N THR A 14 15.03 3.96 14.60
CA THR A 14 14.75 3.77 16.02
C THR A 14 14.98 2.30 16.36
N TRP A 15 15.30 1.99 17.63
CA TRP A 15 15.42 0.60 18.09
C TRP A 15 16.36 -0.27 17.24
N ALA A 16 17.50 0.30 16.79
CA ALA A 16 18.44 -0.34 15.86
C ALA A 16 18.87 -1.75 16.30
N HIS A 17 18.94 -1.99 17.61
CA HIS A 17 19.31 -3.28 18.18
C HIS A 17 18.21 -4.37 18.04
N LEU A 18 16.98 -4.01 17.73
CA LEU A 18 15.88 -4.96 17.52
C LEU A 18 15.73 -5.41 16.06
N GLY A 19 16.51 -4.82 15.14
CA GLY A 19 16.43 -5.17 13.71
C GLY A 19 15.08 -4.85 13.05
N VAL A 20 14.33 -3.86 13.58
CA VAL A 20 12.96 -3.53 13.11
C VAL A 20 12.90 -2.28 12.24
N ASN A 21 14.03 -1.67 11.90
CA ASN A 21 14.06 -0.42 11.15
C ASN A 21 13.74 -0.59 9.65
N ASP A 22 14.00 -1.75 9.12
CA ASP A 22 13.75 -2.16 7.73
C ASP A 22 13.59 -3.69 7.68
N ALA A 23 13.17 -4.21 6.54
CA ALA A 23 13.25 -5.64 6.24
C ALA A 23 14.28 -5.86 5.12
N GLU A 24 15.16 -6.84 5.27
CA GLU A 24 15.98 -7.34 4.18
C GLU A 24 15.25 -8.51 3.53
N VAL A 25 15.07 -8.39 2.23
CA VAL A 25 14.35 -9.39 1.43
C VAL A 25 15.25 -9.83 0.30
N ASP A 26 15.46 -11.13 0.19
CA ASP A 26 16.09 -11.72 -0.97
C ASP A 26 15.13 -11.63 -2.14
N TRP A 27 15.31 -10.62 -2.94
CA TRP A 27 14.54 -10.39 -4.14
C TRP A 27 15.39 -10.75 -5.34
N ASP A 28 14.85 -11.55 -6.26
CA ASP A 28 15.59 -11.88 -7.46
C ASP A 28 15.93 -10.57 -8.20
N GLY A 29 17.22 -10.22 -8.27
CA GLY A 29 17.73 -8.92 -8.73
C GLY A 29 17.48 -8.60 -10.21
N ALA A 30 16.59 -9.36 -10.86
CA ALA A 30 16.04 -9.00 -12.15
C ALA A 30 15.17 -7.74 -12.00
N ALA A 31 15.38 -6.75 -12.86
CA ALA A 31 14.48 -5.61 -12.93
C ALA A 31 13.06 -6.09 -13.20
N ALA A 32 12.10 -5.61 -12.38
CA ALA A 32 10.69 -5.98 -12.56
C ALA A 32 10.20 -5.60 -13.95
N VAL A 33 9.61 -6.56 -14.65
CA VAL A 33 8.95 -6.31 -15.93
C VAL A 33 7.67 -5.51 -15.70
N LEU A 34 7.55 -4.34 -16.31
CA LEU A 34 6.32 -3.55 -16.24
C LEU A 34 5.19 -4.28 -16.97
N LEU A 35 4.19 -4.74 -16.22
CA LEU A 35 3.02 -5.45 -16.73
C LEU A 35 1.90 -4.48 -17.13
N SER A 36 1.69 -3.43 -16.33
CA SER A 36 0.75 -2.35 -16.68
C SER A 36 1.11 -1.05 -15.99
N ASP A 37 0.74 0.05 -16.64
CA ASP A 37 0.69 1.40 -16.08
C ASP A 37 -0.73 1.93 -16.31
N THR A 38 -1.48 2.11 -15.23
CA THR A 38 -2.92 2.41 -15.29
C THR A 38 -3.21 3.71 -14.55
N ALA A 39 -3.88 4.64 -15.23
CA ALA A 39 -4.35 5.87 -14.62
C ALA A 39 -5.88 5.83 -14.40
N VAL A 40 -6.32 6.19 -13.19
CA VAL A 40 -7.72 6.40 -12.82
C VAL A 40 -7.89 7.87 -12.48
N THR A 41 -8.61 8.60 -13.32
CA THR A 41 -8.75 10.05 -13.19
C THR A 41 -10.23 10.43 -13.03
N ALA A 42 -10.52 11.32 -12.09
CA ALA A 42 -11.82 11.99 -11.95
C ALA A 42 -11.64 13.50 -12.18
N GLN A 43 -12.55 14.09 -12.93
CA GLN A 43 -12.58 15.52 -13.19
C GLN A 43 -13.13 16.28 -11.96
N ALA A 44 -12.95 17.62 -11.93
CA ALA A 44 -13.45 18.43 -10.83
C ALA A 44 -14.97 18.26 -10.68
N GLY A 45 -15.41 18.00 -9.43
CA GLY A 45 -16.82 17.76 -9.09
C GLY A 45 -17.38 16.41 -9.57
N GLU A 46 -16.60 15.59 -10.26
CA GLU A 46 -17.05 14.28 -10.76
C GLU A 46 -17.16 13.26 -9.62
N THR A 47 -18.27 12.56 -9.55
CA THR A 47 -18.35 11.29 -8.83
C THR A 47 -18.14 10.17 -9.83
N LYS A 48 -16.94 9.60 -9.84
CA LYS A 48 -16.59 8.54 -10.77
C LYS A 48 -17.28 7.23 -10.37
N ALA A 49 -17.80 6.50 -11.37
CA ALA A 49 -18.28 5.15 -11.13
C ALA A 49 -17.15 4.28 -10.53
N PRO A 50 -17.46 3.36 -9.60
CA PRO A 50 -16.44 2.52 -8.98
C PRO A 50 -15.58 1.79 -10.02
N VAL A 51 -14.26 1.89 -9.87
CA VAL A 51 -13.29 1.23 -10.75
C VAL A 51 -12.76 -0.02 -10.07
N ARG A 52 -12.73 -1.14 -10.79
CA ARG A 52 -12.09 -2.38 -10.33
C ARG A 52 -10.93 -2.73 -11.25
N LEU A 53 -9.76 -2.92 -10.69
CA LEU A 53 -8.58 -3.42 -11.37
C LEU A 53 -8.19 -4.78 -10.80
N THR A 54 -7.89 -5.72 -11.69
CA THR A 54 -7.31 -7.02 -11.32
C THR A 54 -5.87 -7.02 -11.80
N LEU A 55 -4.94 -7.11 -10.84
CA LEU A 55 -3.51 -7.08 -11.07
C LEU A 55 -2.95 -8.46 -10.74
N MET A 56 -2.37 -9.12 -11.74
CA MET A 56 -1.83 -10.47 -11.61
C MET A 56 -0.37 -10.51 -12.02
N SER A 57 0.41 -11.31 -11.34
CA SER A 57 1.75 -11.62 -11.82
C SER A 57 1.68 -12.37 -13.15
N GLY A 58 2.50 -11.99 -14.11
CA GLY A 58 2.53 -12.59 -15.45
C GLY A 58 3.94 -12.81 -16.00
N ALA A 59 4.96 -12.48 -15.21
CA ALA A 59 6.36 -12.65 -15.53
C ALA A 59 7.11 -13.15 -14.28
N PRO A 60 8.33 -13.68 -14.40
CA PRO A 60 9.11 -14.12 -13.23
C PRO A 60 9.23 -13.09 -12.12
N TYR A 61 9.24 -11.82 -12.50
CA TYR A 61 9.08 -10.69 -11.59
C TYR A 61 8.31 -9.57 -12.31
N GLY A 62 7.03 -9.43 -11.97
CA GLY A 62 6.14 -8.46 -12.62
C GLY A 62 5.86 -7.24 -11.75
N ARG A 63 5.65 -6.06 -12.39
CA ARG A 63 5.26 -4.82 -11.73
C ARG A 63 4.02 -4.22 -12.38
N HIS A 64 3.10 -3.75 -11.56
CA HIS A 64 2.00 -2.88 -11.95
C HIS A 64 2.15 -1.51 -11.31
N ASP A 65 1.98 -0.46 -12.10
CA ASP A 65 1.91 0.90 -11.64
C ASP A 65 0.46 1.40 -11.78
N VAL A 66 -0.09 1.99 -10.72
CA VAL A 66 -1.46 2.55 -10.70
C VAL A 66 -1.40 3.97 -10.17
N THR A 67 -1.88 4.93 -10.96
CA THR A 67 -1.99 6.32 -10.55
C THR A 67 -3.44 6.73 -10.43
N VAL A 68 -3.85 7.27 -9.28
CA VAL A 68 -5.19 7.83 -9.04
C VAL A 68 -5.08 9.34 -8.97
N ARG A 69 -5.79 10.05 -9.84
CA ARG A 69 -5.88 11.51 -9.83
C ARG A 69 -7.31 11.94 -9.60
N ALA A 70 -7.58 12.44 -8.41
CA ALA A 70 -8.88 12.98 -8.03
C ALA A 70 -8.79 14.52 -8.03
N ALA A 71 -9.41 15.16 -9.03
CA ALA A 71 -9.45 16.60 -9.12
C ALA A 71 -10.33 17.21 -8.01
N GLU A 72 -10.40 18.54 -7.93
CA GLU A 72 -11.11 19.25 -6.86
C GLU A 72 -12.57 18.79 -6.69
N ASN A 73 -12.97 18.54 -5.43
CA ASN A 73 -14.32 18.12 -5.06
C ASN A 73 -14.81 16.86 -5.77
N SER A 74 -13.91 16.03 -6.33
CA SER A 74 -14.27 14.79 -6.99
C SER A 74 -14.29 13.61 -6.01
N ARG A 75 -14.87 12.49 -6.49
CA ARG A 75 -14.90 11.24 -5.74
C ARG A 75 -14.42 10.09 -6.60
N VAL A 76 -13.52 9.28 -6.06
CA VAL A 76 -13.01 8.05 -6.67
C VAL A 76 -13.13 6.89 -5.70
N ASP A 77 -13.78 5.82 -6.13
CA ASP A 77 -13.83 4.53 -5.44
C ASP A 77 -13.06 3.50 -6.29
N LEU A 78 -11.96 2.97 -5.76
CA LEU A 78 -11.08 2.04 -6.45
C LEU A 78 -10.98 0.72 -5.69
N VAL A 79 -11.15 -0.39 -6.39
CA VAL A 79 -10.94 -1.74 -5.88
C VAL A 79 -9.75 -2.37 -6.63
N LEU A 80 -8.72 -2.75 -5.90
CA LEU A 80 -7.53 -3.42 -6.42
C LEU A 80 -7.51 -4.88 -5.94
N CYS A 81 -7.75 -5.82 -6.85
CA CYS A 81 -7.55 -7.24 -6.59
C CYS A 81 -6.15 -7.62 -7.10
N GLN A 82 -5.24 -7.95 -6.18
CA GLN A 82 -3.84 -8.22 -6.47
C GLN A 82 -3.55 -9.69 -6.18
N THR A 83 -3.14 -10.45 -7.19
CA THR A 83 -2.86 -11.88 -7.03
C THR A 83 -1.46 -12.20 -7.55
N ALA A 84 -0.63 -12.79 -6.71
CA ALA A 84 0.71 -13.22 -7.06
C ALA A 84 0.81 -14.75 -7.07
N VAL A 85 1.18 -15.33 -8.21
CA VAL A 85 1.63 -16.72 -8.35
C VAL A 85 3.13 -16.79 -8.72
N GLN A 86 3.74 -15.64 -8.92
CA GLN A 86 5.16 -15.34 -9.10
C GLN A 86 5.43 -14.02 -8.36
N PRO A 87 6.67 -13.65 -8.05
CA PRO A 87 6.98 -12.39 -7.40
C PRO A 87 6.30 -11.20 -8.06
N LEU A 88 5.54 -10.42 -7.29
CA LEU A 88 4.74 -9.31 -7.79
C LEU A 88 5.04 -8.03 -7.02
N HIS A 89 5.31 -6.96 -7.77
CA HIS A 89 5.43 -5.62 -7.24
C HIS A 89 4.25 -4.76 -7.72
N VAL A 90 3.55 -4.11 -6.79
CA VAL A 90 2.47 -3.17 -7.12
C VAL A 90 2.77 -1.81 -6.50
N ARG A 91 2.79 -0.77 -7.31
CA ARG A 91 2.93 0.61 -6.85
C ARG A 91 1.65 1.37 -7.11
N VAL A 92 1.15 2.04 -6.09
CA VAL A 92 -0.05 2.88 -6.17
C VAL A 92 0.32 4.30 -5.76
N HIS A 93 0.00 5.26 -6.60
CA HIS A 93 0.15 6.67 -6.27
C HIS A 93 -1.21 7.37 -6.32
N VAL A 94 -1.55 8.11 -5.25
CA VAL A 94 -2.82 8.83 -5.12
C VAL A 94 -2.55 10.33 -5.00
N GLU A 95 -3.15 11.10 -5.89
CA GLU A 95 -3.18 12.57 -5.86
C GLU A 95 -4.63 12.99 -5.58
N ALA A 96 -4.91 13.48 -4.37
CA ALA A 96 -6.22 13.98 -3.98
C ALA A 96 -6.18 15.50 -3.87
N ALA A 97 -6.78 16.20 -4.83
CA ALA A 97 -6.90 17.65 -4.84
C ALA A 97 -7.86 18.16 -3.76
N ALA A 98 -8.02 19.48 -3.62
CA ALA A 98 -8.83 20.07 -2.58
C ALA A 98 -10.28 19.54 -2.57
N GLY A 99 -10.77 19.14 -1.40
CA GLY A 99 -12.10 18.58 -1.22
C GLY A 99 -12.35 17.21 -1.87
N ALA A 100 -11.35 16.61 -2.49
CA ALA A 100 -11.51 15.30 -3.13
C ALA A 100 -11.66 14.19 -2.08
N ALA A 101 -12.47 13.17 -2.41
CA ALA A 101 -12.64 11.96 -1.62
C ALA A 101 -12.20 10.74 -2.40
N VAL A 102 -11.16 10.06 -1.92
CA VAL A 102 -10.63 8.85 -2.55
C VAL A 102 -10.76 7.68 -1.58
N ARG A 103 -11.38 6.60 -2.04
CA ARG A 103 -11.42 5.33 -1.31
C ARG A 103 -10.71 4.26 -2.13
N VAL A 104 -9.75 3.58 -1.51
CA VAL A 104 -9.03 2.47 -2.13
C VAL A 104 -9.20 1.22 -1.27
N LEU A 105 -9.84 0.21 -1.83
CA LEU A 105 -9.89 -1.13 -1.27
C LEU A 105 -8.85 -2.00 -1.96
N ARG A 106 -7.92 -2.58 -1.20
CA ARG A 106 -6.89 -3.47 -1.70
C ARG A 106 -7.07 -4.88 -1.13
N LEU A 107 -7.05 -5.86 -2.01
CA LEU A 107 -7.01 -7.28 -1.65
C LEU A 107 -5.69 -7.85 -2.15
N LEU A 108 -4.79 -8.20 -1.23
CA LEU A 108 -3.46 -8.74 -1.51
C LEU A 108 -3.50 -10.25 -1.27
N GLN A 109 -3.28 -11.02 -2.34
CA GLN A 109 -3.42 -12.47 -2.35
C GLN A 109 -2.20 -13.16 -2.97
N PRO A 110 -1.07 -13.26 -2.24
CA PRO A 110 -0.01 -14.18 -2.65
C PRO A 110 -0.53 -15.61 -2.62
N LYS A 111 -0.02 -16.45 -3.53
CA LYS A 111 -0.35 -17.86 -3.64
C LYS A 111 0.91 -18.68 -3.82
N ASP A 112 0.88 -19.90 -3.33
CA ASP A 112 1.96 -20.89 -3.52
C ASP A 112 3.35 -20.39 -3.08
N GLY A 113 3.39 -19.54 -2.03
CA GLY A 113 4.62 -18.97 -1.50
C GLY A 113 5.19 -17.80 -2.31
N ALA A 114 4.50 -17.30 -3.33
CA ALA A 114 4.96 -16.17 -4.13
C ALA A 114 4.97 -14.88 -3.28
N PRO A 115 6.10 -14.12 -3.21
CA PRO A 115 6.14 -12.90 -2.44
C PRO A 115 5.46 -11.74 -3.17
N MET A 116 4.84 -10.85 -2.39
CA MET A 116 4.27 -9.59 -2.86
C MET A 116 4.95 -8.39 -2.20
N ARG A 117 5.37 -7.42 -3.01
CA ARG A 117 5.78 -6.11 -2.56
C ARG A 117 4.75 -5.06 -3.02
N CYS A 118 4.21 -4.32 -2.08
CA CYS A 118 3.21 -3.31 -2.36
C CYS A 118 3.68 -1.97 -1.79
N GLU A 119 3.64 -0.94 -2.61
CA GLU A 119 3.95 0.43 -2.22
C GLU A 119 2.74 1.30 -2.51
N LEU A 120 2.29 2.06 -1.51
CA LEU A 120 1.25 3.05 -1.69
C LEU A 120 1.75 4.40 -1.22
N SER A 121 1.72 5.39 -2.10
CA SER A 121 1.97 6.78 -1.76
C SER A 121 0.75 7.64 -2.01
N ALA A 122 0.52 8.64 -1.16
CA ALA A 122 -0.61 9.55 -1.33
C ALA A 122 -0.25 10.99 -0.93
N ASP A 123 -0.75 11.94 -1.70
CA ASP A 123 -0.72 13.36 -1.41
C ASP A 123 -2.15 13.89 -1.28
N CYS A 124 -2.50 14.44 -0.10
CA CYS A 124 -3.82 14.96 0.20
C CYS A 124 -3.76 16.49 0.37
N ALA A 125 -4.45 17.21 -0.50
CA ALA A 125 -4.60 18.66 -0.44
C ALA A 125 -5.66 19.08 0.60
N GLU A 126 -6.03 20.36 0.64
CA GLU A 126 -6.98 20.94 1.60
C GLU A 126 -8.32 20.19 1.63
N ALA A 127 -8.78 19.83 2.81
CA ALA A 127 -10.04 19.10 3.06
C ALA A 127 -10.18 17.78 2.28
N ALA A 128 -9.12 17.27 1.66
CA ALA A 128 -9.15 15.98 0.98
C ALA A 128 -9.29 14.82 1.98
N ALA A 129 -10.05 13.80 1.61
CA ALA A 129 -10.27 12.60 2.41
C ALA A 129 -9.77 11.36 1.70
N LEU A 130 -8.84 10.63 2.32
CA LEU A 130 -8.35 9.34 1.85
C LEU A 130 -8.80 8.23 2.80
N THR A 131 -9.47 7.23 2.24
CA THR A 131 -9.82 6.01 2.96
C THR A 131 -9.09 4.83 2.31
N LEU A 132 -8.26 4.16 3.08
CA LEU A 132 -7.55 2.95 2.68
C LEU A 132 -8.13 1.76 3.44
N MET A 133 -8.56 0.75 2.73
CA MET A 133 -8.95 -0.53 3.29
C MET A 133 -8.09 -1.60 2.65
N SER A 134 -7.37 -2.38 3.46
CA SER A 134 -6.46 -3.42 2.96
C SER A 134 -6.78 -4.75 3.61
N ALA A 135 -6.87 -5.79 2.79
CA ALA A 135 -6.96 -7.17 3.25
C ALA A 135 -5.76 -7.95 2.73
N LEU A 136 -4.87 -8.36 3.64
CA LEU A 136 -3.65 -9.10 3.37
C LEU A 136 -3.94 -10.58 3.67
N LEU A 137 -4.32 -11.32 2.64
CA LEU A 137 -4.86 -12.67 2.77
C LEU A 137 -4.22 -13.59 1.74
N GLY A 138 -3.39 -14.50 2.15
CA GLY A 138 -2.80 -15.41 1.17
C GLY A 138 -1.81 -16.39 1.76
N ASP A 139 -1.14 -17.10 0.86
CA ASP A 139 -0.08 -18.05 1.15
C ASP A 139 1.22 -17.54 0.54
N GLY A 140 1.95 -16.72 1.28
CA GLY A 140 3.22 -16.12 0.86
C GLY A 140 3.51 -14.81 1.58
N ASP A 141 4.73 -14.33 1.42
CA ASP A 141 5.20 -13.13 2.09
C ASP A 141 4.58 -11.87 1.50
N ILE A 142 4.18 -10.93 2.36
CA ILE A 142 3.66 -9.62 1.99
C ILE A 142 4.50 -8.54 2.65
N TYR A 143 5.05 -7.64 1.82
CA TYR A 143 5.75 -6.41 2.22
C TYR A 143 4.92 -5.23 1.73
N ASP A 144 4.29 -4.48 2.64
CA ASP A 144 3.36 -3.38 2.31
C ASP A 144 3.82 -2.07 2.96
N ASP A 145 4.36 -1.15 2.13
CA ASP A 145 4.83 0.18 2.54
C ASP A 145 3.82 1.25 2.11
N GLN A 146 3.31 2.01 3.07
CA GLN A 146 2.36 3.10 2.85
C GLN A 146 2.94 4.43 3.32
N ARG A 147 2.96 5.43 2.43
CA ARG A 147 3.47 6.78 2.71
C ARG A 147 2.43 7.82 2.34
N ILE A 148 1.81 8.42 3.33
CA ILE A 148 0.72 9.37 3.15
C ILE A 148 1.15 10.75 3.64
N ARG A 149 0.90 11.75 2.83
CA ARG A 149 1.19 13.15 3.15
C ARG A 149 -0.10 13.97 3.19
N LEU A 150 -0.47 14.40 4.39
CA LEU A 150 -1.59 15.31 4.63
C LEU A 150 -1.06 16.74 4.58
N ARG A 151 -1.02 17.30 3.36
CA ARG A 151 -0.40 18.60 3.07
C ARG A 151 -1.35 19.78 3.15
N GLY A 152 -2.64 19.54 3.05
CA GLY A 152 -3.65 20.59 3.10
C GLY A 152 -4.40 20.62 4.43
N ALA A 153 -4.82 21.82 4.86
CA ALA A 153 -5.58 21.99 6.09
C ALA A 153 -6.87 21.16 6.06
N GLY A 154 -7.19 20.50 7.17
CA GLY A 154 -8.39 19.67 7.29
C GLY A 154 -8.37 18.37 6.48
N SER A 155 -7.26 18.02 5.85
CA SER A 155 -7.16 16.72 5.17
C SER A 155 -7.16 15.55 6.15
N ARG A 156 -7.69 14.41 5.71
CA ARG A 156 -7.95 13.25 6.58
C ARG A 156 -7.55 11.95 5.97
N LEU A 157 -7.04 11.04 6.82
CA LEU A 157 -6.77 9.65 6.51
C LEU A 157 -7.56 8.72 7.42
N THR A 158 -8.20 7.72 6.83
CA THR A 158 -8.65 6.52 7.53
C THR A 158 -7.99 5.32 6.88
N ALA A 159 -7.23 4.54 7.64
CA ALA A 159 -6.53 3.36 7.14
C ALA A 159 -6.88 2.13 7.98
N ASP A 160 -7.66 1.22 7.40
CA ASP A 160 -8.06 -0.04 8.02
C ASP A 160 -7.35 -1.20 7.33
N THR A 161 -6.60 -2.00 8.08
CA THR A 161 -5.88 -3.16 7.54
C THR A 161 -6.25 -4.42 8.30
N ALA A 162 -6.73 -5.41 7.57
CA ALA A 162 -6.93 -6.76 8.07
C ALA A 162 -5.87 -7.70 7.49
N TYR A 163 -5.30 -8.58 8.30
CA TYR A 163 -4.34 -9.57 7.82
C TYR A 163 -4.61 -10.96 8.39
N LEU A 164 -4.26 -11.96 7.59
CA LEU A 164 -4.22 -13.35 8.00
C LEU A 164 -2.95 -13.99 7.42
N ALA A 165 -2.05 -14.44 8.27
CA ALA A 165 -0.85 -15.14 7.86
C ALA A 165 -0.76 -16.50 8.54
N ARG A 166 -0.18 -17.49 7.86
CA ARG A 166 -0.09 -18.86 8.32
C ARG A 166 1.24 -19.50 7.86
N ARG A 167 1.48 -20.73 8.29
CA ARG A 167 2.72 -21.47 7.98
C ARG A 167 3.97 -20.73 8.48
N GLN A 168 4.82 -20.27 7.59
CA GLN A 168 6.01 -19.47 7.89
C GLN A 168 5.95 -18.09 7.21
N ASP A 169 4.78 -17.72 6.69
CA ASP A 169 4.58 -16.48 5.93
C ASP A 169 4.89 -15.25 6.79
N THR A 170 5.43 -14.25 6.15
CA THR A 170 5.76 -12.96 6.76
C THR A 170 4.78 -11.89 6.27
N VAL A 171 4.19 -11.15 7.20
CA VAL A 171 3.50 -9.89 6.90
C VAL A 171 4.33 -8.76 7.49
N ASP A 172 5.01 -8.01 6.63
CA ASP A 172 5.72 -6.79 6.98
C ASP A 172 4.88 -5.59 6.50
N TYR A 173 4.39 -4.79 7.43
CA TYR A 173 3.51 -3.67 7.16
C TYR A 173 4.07 -2.40 7.76
N SER A 174 4.33 -1.41 6.90
CA SER A 174 4.84 -0.10 7.26
C SER A 174 3.85 0.98 6.85
N ILE A 175 3.56 1.92 7.75
CA ILE A 175 2.78 3.11 7.42
C ILE A 175 3.44 4.35 8.01
N CYS A 176 3.69 5.34 7.16
CA CYS A 176 4.19 6.64 7.54
C CYS A 176 3.19 7.73 7.12
N VAL A 177 2.76 8.54 8.06
CA VAL A 177 1.81 9.65 7.82
C VAL A 177 2.47 10.97 8.19
N GLU A 178 2.73 11.80 7.21
CA GLU A 178 3.23 13.16 7.39
C GLU A 178 2.06 14.14 7.48
N GLN A 179 1.90 14.78 8.64
CA GLN A 179 0.85 15.78 8.89
C GLN A 179 1.51 17.16 8.95
N THR A 180 1.58 17.86 7.81
CA THR A 180 2.30 19.13 7.71
C THR A 180 1.41 20.38 7.71
N ALA A 181 0.09 20.18 7.73
CA ALA A 181 -0.90 21.24 7.71
C ALA A 181 -1.79 21.21 8.97
N PRO A 182 -2.43 22.34 9.34
CA PRO A 182 -3.29 22.39 10.52
C PRO A 182 -4.58 21.58 10.34
N ASN A 183 -5.13 21.11 11.45
CA ASN A 183 -6.41 20.40 11.53
C ASN A 183 -6.45 19.10 10.67
N THR A 184 -5.31 18.48 10.46
CA THR A 184 -5.25 17.17 9.81
C THR A 184 -5.59 16.07 10.80
N GLU A 185 -6.22 15.01 10.31
CA GLU A 185 -6.62 13.86 11.11
C GLU A 185 -6.15 12.57 10.46
N SER A 186 -5.63 11.64 11.27
CA SER A 186 -5.32 10.28 10.81
C SER A 186 -5.84 9.24 11.81
N ALA A 187 -6.55 8.24 11.30
CA ALA A 187 -6.98 7.07 12.05
C ALA A 187 -6.42 5.81 11.38
N ILE A 188 -5.70 5.01 12.14
CA ILE A 188 -5.06 3.78 11.63
C ILE A 188 -5.49 2.62 12.52
N ASP A 189 -6.11 1.61 11.93
CA ASP A 189 -6.51 0.39 12.60
C ASP A 189 -5.91 -0.84 11.88
N VAL A 190 -5.19 -1.68 12.61
CA VAL A 190 -4.55 -2.87 12.05
C VAL A 190 -4.92 -4.08 12.89
N ARG A 191 -5.69 -5.00 12.32
CA ARG A 191 -6.18 -6.19 12.99
C ARG A 191 -5.85 -7.44 12.19
N GLY A 192 -5.60 -8.54 12.87
CA GLY A 192 -5.45 -9.80 12.19
C GLY A 192 -5.06 -10.95 13.08
N ALA A 193 -4.80 -12.08 12.44
CA ALA A 193 -4.43 -13.30 13.09
C ALA A 193 -3.18 -13.92 12.45
N LEU A 194 -2.36 -14.52 13.28
CA LEU A 194 -1.21 -15.32 12.89
C LEU A 194 -1.46 -16.76 13.30
N PHE A 195 -1.18 -17.69 12.42
CA PHE A 195 -1.22 -19.12 12.67
C PHE A 195 0.16 -19.73 12.46
N ASP A 196 0.38 -20.87 13.05
CA ASP A 196 1.60 -21.67 12.94
C ASP A 196 2.85 -20.86 13.34
N ALA A 197 3.83 -20.75 12.46
CA ALA A 197 5.08 -20.01 12.64
C ALA A 197 5.11 -18.70 11.85
N ALA A 198 3.95 -18.20 11.42
CA ALA A 198 3.86 -16.94 10.70
C ALA A 198 4.33 -15.75 11.55
N LYS A 199 4.86 -14.74 10.87
CA LYS A 199 5.44 -13.56 11.51
C LYS A 199 4.76 -12.29 11.02
N LYS A 200 4.65 -11.31 11.91
CA LYS A 200 4.23 -9.96 11.54
C LYS A 200 5.18 -8.93 12.12
N THR A 201 5.58 -7.99 11.28
CA THR A 201 6.20 -6.73 11.70
C THR A 201 5.26 -5.59 11.37
N PHE A 202 5.09 -4.65 12.31
CA PHE A 202 4.34 -3.43 12.10
C PHE A 202 5.22 -2.23 12.43
N ARG A 203 5.30 -1.28 11.50
CA ARG A 203 6.00 -0.01 11.69
C ARG A 203 5.02 1.12 11.42
N GLY A 204 4.71 1.91 12.43
CA GLY A 204 3.85 3.08 12.34
C GLY A 204 4.61 4.35 12.72
N THR A 205 4.53 5.38 11.89
CA THR A 205 5.09 6.72 12.14
C THR A 205 4.05 7.77 11.77
N ILE A 206 3.85 8.74 12.66
CA ILE A 206 2.97 9.91 12.48
C ILE A 206 3.74 11.17 12.83
#